data_c2444f61f2659723e73a9aa0e003f5e6
#
_entry.id   c2444f61f2659723e73a9aa0e003f5e6
#
_cell.length_a   1.000
_cell.length_b   1.000
_cell.length_c   1.000
_cell.angle_alpha   90.00
_cell.angle_beta   90.00
_cell.angle_gamma   90.00
#
_symmetry.space_group_name_H-M   'P 1'
#
loop_
_entity.id
_entity.type
_entity.pdbx_description
1 polymer ?
#
loop_
_entity_poly.entity_id
_entity_poly.type
_entity_poly.pdbx_seq_one_letter_code
_entity_poly.pdbx_strand_id
1 'polypeptide(L)'
;MAPSARIKRILILGGTLEARLLAEMLAGRSDLSVTLTLAGRTAKPLPQPVPVRVGGFGGAEGLAQFLRAEKIDALIDATHPYAAIISANAARAAEAAGVPLLALRRPAWTKVEGDSWIEVNTIEEAVRALGQAPRRAFLALGRKELQPFTAAPQHVYLIRSVDPVDPPLAVPHAISIAARGPFSEAEDRALLKRHRIDVVVAKNSGGTATYGKIGAARTLQLPVIMLARPALPEVASVETVEEVLAWLDHAIASSVARGV
;
A
#
# COMPACT_ATOMS: atom_id res chain seq x y z
N MET A 1 23.79 -39.58 -0.11
CA MET A 1 23.23 -38.40 -0.79
C MET A 1 22.31 -37.72 0.22
N ALA A 2 22.63 -36.49 0.62
CA ALA A 2 21.70 -35.73 1.45
C ALA A 2 20.38 -35.52 0.68
N PRO A 3 19.21 -35.65 1.33
CA PRO A 3 17.94 -35.40 0.67
C PRO A 3 17.95 -33.98 0.11
N SER A 4 17.64 -33.85 -1.17
CA SER A 4 17.47 -32.54 -1.80
C SER A 4 16.42 -31.77 -0.99
N ALA A 5 16.80 -30.67 -0.39
CA ALA A 5 15.88 -29.85 0.38
C ALA A 5 14.72 -29.42 -0.53
N ARG A 6 13.49 -29.65 -0.10
CA ARG A 6 12.30 -29.27 -0.86
C ARG A 6 12.29 -27.75 -1.05
N ILE A 7 12.12 -27.30 -2.30
CA ILE A 7 11.91 -25.87 -2.62
C ILE A 7 10.68 -25.36 -1.88
N LYS A 8 10.85 -24.30 -1.09
CA LYS A 8 9.77 -23.67 -0.32
C LYS A 8 8.99 -22.68 -1.18
N ARG A 9 7.68 -22.73 -1.08
CA ARG A 9 6.75 -21.88 -1.83
C ARG A 9 6.31 -20.68 -1.00
N ILE A 10 6.64 -19.48 -1.46
CA ILE A 10 6.34 -18.21 -0.78
C ILE A 10 5.30 -17.45 -1.59
N LEU A 11 4.22 -17.05 -0.94
CA LEU A 11 3.21 -16.16 -1.52
C LEU A 11 3.36 -14.77 -0.92
N ILE A 12 3.54 -13.74 -1.77
CA ILE A 12 3.59 -12.34 -1.36
C ILE A 12 2.32 -11.65 -1.82
N LEU A 13 1.53 -11.11 -0.90
CA LEU A 13 0.46 -10.19 -1.21
C LEU A 13 1.07 -8.80 -1.39
N GLY A 14 1.04 -8.28 -2.61
CA GLY A 14 1.83 -7.12 -3.00
C GLY A 14 1.00 -5.90 -3.38
N GLY A 15 1.65 -5.01 -4.13
CA GLY A 15 1.10 -3.73 -4.59
C GLY A 15 1.79 -2.52 -3.97
N THR A 16 2.90 -2.72 -3.27
CA THR A 16 3.76 -1.67 -2.68
C THR A 16 5.17 -1.74 -3.26
N LEU A 17 5.97 -0.70 -3.02
CA LEU A 17 7.40 -0.71 -3.37
C LEU A 17 8.13 -1.80 -2.57
N GLU A 18 7.83 -1.93 -1.29
CA GLU A 18 8.45 -2.91 -0.39
C GLU A 18 8.18 -4.35 -0.86
N ALA A 19 6.96 -4.64 -1.32
CA ALA A 19 6.63 -5.94 -1.89
C ALA A 19 7.45 -6.25 -3.14
N ARG A 20 7.71 -5.24 -3.98
CA ARG A 20 8.55 -5.36 -5.17
C ARG A 20 10.02 -5.59 -4.80
N LEU A 21 10.57 -4.80 -3.87
CA LEU A 21 11.93 -4.94 -3.39
C LEU A 21 12.16 -6.33 -2.77
N LEU A 22 11.21 -6.80 -1.96
CA LEU A 22 11.25 -8.15 -1.41
C LEU A 22 11.27 -9.20 -2.54
N ALA A 23 10.42 -9.07 -3.53
CA ALA A 23 10.39 -9.98 -4.68
C ALA A 23 11.71 -9.95 -5.47
N GLU A 24 12.35 -8.77 -5.62
CA GLU A 24 13.67 -8.61 -6.27
C GLU A 24 14.76 -9.37 -5.48
N MET A 25 14.76 -9.24 -4.16
CA MET A 25 15.75 -9.92 -3.31
C MET A 25 15.57 -11.43 -3.26
N LEU A 26 14.34 -11.91 -3.42
CA LEU A 26 14.03 -13.34 -3.41
C LEU A 26 14.14 -14.01 -4.79
N ALA A 27 14.14 -13.27 -5.89
CA ALA A 27 14.13 -13.80 -7.25
C ALA A 27 15.34 -14.69 -7.59
N GLY A 28 16.49 -14.44 -6.94
CA GLY A 28 17.72 -15.23 -7.13
C GLY A 28 17.86 -16.45 -6.22
N ARG A 29 16.91 -16.70 -5.31
CA ARG A 29 16.96 -17.79 -4.33
C ARG A 29 16.51 -19.12 -4.96
N SER A 30 17.45 -20.02 -5.20
CA SER A 30 17.18 -21.35 -5.79
C SER A 30 16.43 -22.31 -4.85
N ASP A 31 16.44 -22.03 -3.55
CA ASP A 31 15.71 -22.78 -2.51
C ASP A 31 14.24 -22.32 -2.36
N LEU A 32 13.84 -21.24 -3.04
CA LEU A 32 12.51 -20.67 -2.97
C LEU A 32 11.79 -20.64 -4.32
N SER A 33 10.49 -20.85 -4.28
CA SER A 33 9.56 -20.58 -5.38
C SER A 33 8.63 -19.45 -4.93
N VAL A 34 8.85 -18.24 -5.45
CA VAL A 34 8.14 -17.04 -5.01
C VAL A 34 7.07 -16.67 -6.02
N THR A 35 5.86 -16.37 -5.54
CA THR A 35 4.77 -15.80 -6.34
C THR A 35 4.32 -14.50 -5.71
N LEU A 36 4.31 -13.43 -6.49
CA LEU A 36 3.75 -12.14 -6.09
C LEU A 36 2.29 -12.03 -6.55
N THR A 37 1.39 -11.54 -5.71
CA THR A 37 0.02 -11.29 -6.11
C THR A 37 -0.31 -9.81 -6.13
N LEU A 38 -1.07 -9.39 -7.12
CA LEU A 38 -1.55 -8.04 -7.29
C LEU A 38 -3.09 -8.04 -7.35
N ALA A 39 -3.72 -7.14 -6.60
CA ALA A 39 -5.18 -7.08 -6.53
C ALA A 39 -5.88 -6.61 -7.83
N GLY A 40 -5.12 -6.32 -8.90
CA GLY A 40 -5.67 -5.85 -10.17
C GLY A 40 -6.24 -4.42 -10.13
N ARG A 41 -5.81 -3.61 -9.16
CA ARG A 41 -6.28 -2.22 -9.02
C ARG A 41 -5.66 -1.27 -10.04
N THR A 42 -4.51 -1.64 -10.61
CA THR A 42 -3.77 -0.86 -11.60
C THR A 42 -3.90 -1.52 -12.96
N ALA A 43 -4.30 -0.77 -13.98
CA ALA A 43 -4.53 -1.29 -15.32
C ALA A 43 -3.24 -1.81 -15.98
N LYS A 44 -2.11 -1.15 -15.71
CA LYS A 44 -0.79 -1.55 -16.23
C LYS A 44 0.20 -1.68 -15.05
N PRO A 45 0.25 -2.83 -14.37
CA PRO A 45 1.24 -3.06 -13.32
C PRO A 45 2.65 -3.05 -13.93
N LEU A 46 3.65 -2.61 -13.14
CA LEU A 46 5.05 -2.73 -13.54
C LEU A 46 5.46 -4.21 -13.67
N PRO A 47 6.37 -4.55 -14.58
CA PRO A 47 6.99 -5.87 -14.61
C PRO A 47 7.58 -6.22 -13.24
N GLN A 48 7.44 -7.46 -12.85
CA GLN A 48 7.91 -7.96 -11.55
C GLN A 48 9.02 -8.99 -11.77
N PRO A 49 9.96 -9.13 -10.83
CA PRO A 49 11.09 -10.04 -10.96
C PRO A 49 10.74 -11.52 -10.72
N VAL A 50 9.52 -11.79 -10.26
CA VAL A 50 9.00 -13.14 -9.97
C VAL A 50 7.65 -13.34 -10.66
N PRO A 51 7.17 -14.57 -10.80
CA PRO A 51 5.82 -14.88 -11.30
C PRO A 51 4.74 -14.08 -10.59
N VAL A 52 3.79 -13.54 -11.36
CA VAL A 52 2.71 -12.69 -10.85
C VAL A 52 1.36 -13.34 -11.07
N ARG A 53 0.56 -13.37 -10.02
CA ARG A 53 -0.87 -13.64 -10.10
C ARG A 53 -1.64 -12.32 -9.94
N VAL A 54 -2.54 -12.02 -10.86
CA VAL A 54 -3.39 -10.83 -10.81
C VAL A 54 -4.83 -11.24 -10.48
N GLY A 55 -5.48 -10.48 -9.60
CA GLY A 55 -6.87 -10.68 -9.19
C GLY A 55 -7.02 -11.10 -7.74
N GLY A 56 -8.26 -11.03 -7.24
CA GLY A 56 -8.61 -11.45 -5.88
C GLY A 56 -8.68 -12.97 -5.72
N PHE A 57 -8.79 -13.43 -4.49
CA PHE A 57 -8.91 -14.85 -4.14
C PHE A 57 -10.37 -15.25 -3.81
N GLY A 58 -11.32 -14.33 -3.80
CA GLY A 58 -12.68 -14.60 -3.32
C GLY A 58 -12.81 -14.54 -1.79
N GLY A 59 -12.02 -13.67 -1.15
CA GLY A 59 -12.03 -13.51 0.31
C GLY A 59 -11.04 -14.42 1.04
N ALA A 60 -11.24 -14.57 2.35
CA ALA A 60 -10.37 -15.40 3.20
C ALA A 60 -10.44 -16.88 2.83
N GLU A 61 -11.64 -17.37 2.53
CA GLU A 61 -11.87 -18.79 2.22
C GLU A 61 -11.17 -19.20 0.91
N GLY A 62 -11.35 -18.40 -0.16
CA GLY A 62 -10.67 -18.66 -1.43
C GLY A 62 -9.15 -18.54 -1.32
N LEU A 63 -8.65 -17.60 -0.50
CA LEU A 63 -7.21 -17.54 -0.21
C LEU A 63 -6.74 -18.77 0.55
N ALA A 64 -7.47 -19.25 1.57
CA ALA A 64 -7.11 -20.45 2.30
C ALA A 64 -7.08 -21.71 1.39
N GLN A 65 -8.05 -21.83 0.49
CA GLN A 65 -8.07 -22.89 -0.52
C GLN A 65 -6.84 -22.82 -1.43
N PHE A 66 -6.48 -21.62 -1.91
CA PHE A 66 -5.29 -21.39 -2.73
C PHE A 66 -4.01 -21.78 -1.99
N LEU A 67 -3.86 -21.34 -0.72
CA LEU A 67 -2.69 -21.67 0.11
C LEU A 67 -2.47 -23.18 0.22
N ARG A 68 -3.54 -23.94 0.42
CA ARG A 68 -3.49 -25.42 0.51
C ARG A 68 -3.20 -26.07 -0.85
N ALA A 69 -3.93 -25.66 -1.90
CA ALA A 69 -3.80 -26.25 -3.24
C ALA A 69 -2.39 -26.03 -3.81
N GLU A 70 -1.83 -24.84 -3.64
CA GLU A 70 -0.49 -24.50 -4.07
C GLU A 70 0.60 -24.90 -3.08
N LYS A 71 0.24 -25.51 -1.95
CA LYS A 71 1.17 -25.95 -0.90
C LYS A 71 2.12 -24.82 -0.50
N ILE A 72 1.56 -23.63 -0.22
CA ILE A 72 2.31 -22.47 0.21
C ILE A 72 2.91 -22.73 1.60
N ASP A 73 4.21 -22.51 1.74
CA ASP A 73 4.96 -22.72 2.99
C ASP A 73 4.96 -21.46 3.87
N ALA A 74 4.87 -20.27 3.28
CA ALA A 74 4.76 -19.00 4.02
C ALA A 74 3.98 -17.96 3.20
N LEU A 75 3.19 -17.15 3.91
CA LEU A 75 2.45 -16.02 3.38
C LEU A 75 3.03 -14.71 3.90
N ILE A 76 3.36 -13.78 3.00
CA ILE A 76 3.84 -12.44 3.36
C ILE A 76 2.76 -11.42 2.95
N ASP A 77 2.21 -10.71 3.93
CA ASP A 77 1.33 -9.56 3.67
C ASP A 77 2.16 -8.28 3.55
N ALA A 78 2.57 -7.95 2.34
CA ALA A 78 3.27 -6.70 2.00
C ALA A 78 2.33 -5.71 1.27
N THR A 79 1.03 -5.74 1.60
CA THR A 79 0.04 -4.85 1.00
C THR A 79 0.13 -3.43 1.56
N HIS A 80 -0.56 -2.50 0.90
CA HIS A 80 -0.61 -1.11 1.35
C HIS A 80 -1.29 -1.01 2.73
N PRO A 81 -0.83 -0.16 3.67
CA PRO A 81 -1.42 -0.03 5.02
C PRO A 81 -2.94 0.25 5.06
N TYR A 82 -3.51 0.69 3.95
CA TYR A 82 -4.96 0.91 3.79
C TYR A 82 -5.69 -0.27 3.12
N ALA A 83 -5.03 -1.41 2.96
CA ALA A 83 -5.66 -2.62 2.42
C ALA A 83 -6.22 -3.53 3.53
N ALA A 84 -6.88 -2.95 4.55
CA ALA A 84 -7.34 -3.65 5.75
C ALA A 84 -8.16 -4.91 5.48
N ILE A 85 -9.01 -4.89 4.45
CA ILE A 85 -9.80 -6.07 4.06
C ILE A 85 -8.89 -7.20 3.55
N ILE A 86 -7.85 -6.86 2.78
CA ILE A 86 -6.91 -7.87 2.27
C ILE A 86 -6.09 -8.45 3.42
N SER A 87 -5.58 -7.61 4.30
CA SER A 87 -4.84 -8.04 5.49
C SER A 87 -5.68 -8.90 6.45
N ALA A 88 -6.95 -8.52 6.67
CA ALA A 88 -7.87 -9.32 7.47
C ALA A 88 -8.17 -10.70 6.82
N ASN A 89 -8.32 -10.73 5.50
CA ASN A 89 -8.49 -11.99 4.78
C ASN A 89 -7.22 -12.85 4.83
N ALA A 90 -6.04 -12.24 4.74
CA ALA A 90 -4.75 -12.93 4.86
C ALA A 90 -4.58 -13.60 6.23
N ALA A 91 -4.90 -12.89 7.32
CA ALA A 91 -4.82 -13.43 8.68
C ALA A 91 -5.74 -14.65 8.85
N ARG A 92 -7.02 -14.52 8.48
CA ARG A 92 -7.98 -15.63 8.58
C ARG A 92 -7.62 -16.81 7.66
N ALA A 93 -7.14 -16.54 6.46
CA ALA A 93 -6.76 -17.58 5.51
C ALA A 93 -5.52 -18.35 5.97
N ALA A 94 -4.52 -17.65 6.49
CA ALA A 94 -3.30 -18.24 7.01
C ALA A 94 -3.59 -19.15 8.21
N GLU A 95 -4.41 -18.69 9.16
CA GLU A 95 -4.90 -19.48 10.30
C GLU A 95 -5.64 -20.75 9.83
N ALA A 96 -6.64 -20.58 8.95
CA ALA A 96 -7.44 -21.69 8.44
C ALA A 96 -6.62 -22.70 7.63
N ALA A 97 -5.56 -22.28 6.95
CA ALA A 97 -4.68 -23.14 6.15
C ALA A 97 -3.50 -23.72 6.95
N GLY A 98 -3.25 -23.24 8.17
CA GLY A 98 -2.07 -23.61 8.96
C GLY A 98 -0.76 -23.09 8.33
N VAL A 99 -0.80 -21.98 7.61
CA VAL A 99 0.36 -21.38 6.93
C VAL A 99 0.89 -20.23 7.75
N PRO A 100 2.19 -20.16 8.06
CA PRO A 100 2.80 -19.02 8.73
C PRO A 100 2.57 -17.72 7.94
N LEU A 101 2.14 -16.67 8.65
CA LEU A 101 1.93 -15.33 8.10
C LEU A 101 2.88 -14.33 8.76
N LEU A 102 3.55 -13.54 7.94
CA LEU A 102 4.26 -12.33 8.38
C LEU A 102 3.75 -11.12 7.63
N ALA A 103 3.49 -10.02 8.34
CA ALA A 103 3.13 -8.76 7.72
C ALA A 103 4.34 -7.82 7.61
N LEU A 104 4.60 -7.28 6.43
CA LEU A 104 5.59 -6.20 6.21
C LEU A 104 4.87 -4.86 6.30
N ARG A 105 5.02 -4.17 7.41
CA ARG A 105 4.29 -2.95 7.76
C ARG A 105 5.23 -1.78 8.00
N ARG A 106 5.57 -1.05 6.95
CA ARG A 106 6.40 0.17 7.10
C ARG A 106 5.78 1.14 8.12
N PRO A 107 6.60 1.87 8.93
CA PRO A 107 6.13 2.84 9.90
C PRO A 107 5.25 3.92 9.28
N ALA A 108 4.29 4.42 10.05
CA ALA A 108 3.53 5.61 9.68
C ALA A 108 4.45 6.83 9.69
N TRP A 109 4.13 7.85 8.90
CA TRP A 109 4.78 9.14 9.06
C TRP A 109 4.37 9.76 10.39
N THR A 110 5.32 10.34 11.06
CA THR A 110 5.11 11.11 12.28
C THR A 110 5.18 12.59 11.97
N LYS A 111 4.37 13.38 12.68
CA LYS A 111 4.38 14.83 12.58
C LYS A 111 5.71 15.35 13.09
N VAL A 112 6.34 16.26 12.32
CA VAL A 112 7.56 16.95 12.69
C VAL A 112 7.35 18.44 12.75
N GLU A 113 8.33 19.18 13.26
CA GLU A 113 8.28 20.64 13.34
C GLU A 113 7.99 21.27 11.96
N GLY A 114 7.10 22.23 11.93
CA GLY A 114 6.62 22.88 10.71
C GLY A 114 5.46 22.17 10.00
N ASP A 115 5.10 20.93 10.38
CA ASP A 115 3.93 20.25 9.84
C ASP A 115 2.62 20.84 10.42
N SER A 116 1.68 21.11 9.54
CA SER A 116 0.30 21.51 9.89
C SER A 116 -0.66 20.39 9.49
N TRP A 117 -0.83 19.37 10.33
CA TRP A 117 -1.73 18.25 10.05
C TRP A 117 -3.06 18.39 10.77
N ILE A 118 -4.13 18.11 10.01
CA ILE A 118 -5.49 17.91 10.50
C ILE A 118 -5.76 16.41 10.34
N GLU A 119 -5.71 15.68 11.43
CA GLU A 119 -5.92 14.21 11.39
C GLU A 119 -7.40 13.90 11.34
N VAL A 120 -7.77 12.96 10.45
CA VAL A 120 -9.14 12.50 10.23
C VAL A 120 -9.16 10.99 10.07
N ASN A 121 -10.28 10.34 10.43
CA ASN A 121 -10.39 8.89 10.38
C ASN A 121 -11.11 8.39 9.11
N THR A 122 -11.93 9.23 8.49
CA THR A 122 -12.72 8.87 7.30
C THR A 122 -12.55 9.87 6.18
N ILE A 123 -12.91 9.47 4.97
CA ILE A 123 -12.92 10.39 3.80
C ILE A 123 -13.98 11.47 3.98
N GLU A 124 -15.12 11.15 4.57
CA GLU A 124 -16.19 12.11 4.86
C GLU A 124 -15.71 13.19 5.87
N GLU A 125 -14.90 12.81 6.84
CA GLU A 125 -14.23 13.77 7.74
C GLU A 125 -13.23 14.63 6.97
N ALA A 126 -12.48 14.06 6.03
CA ALA A 126 -11.56 14.84 5.19
C ALA A 126 -12.33 15.85 4.33
N VAL A 127 -13.48 15.48 3.76
CA VAL A 127 -14.35 16.40 3.03
C VAL A 127 -14.83 17.55 3.94
N ARG A 128 -15.30 17.23 5.16
CA ARG A 128 -15.73 18.27 6.14
C ARG A 128 -14.58 19.21 6.55
N ALA A 129 -13.37 18.65 6.69
CA ALA A 129 -12.18 19.41 7.08
C ALA A 129 -11.72 20.42 6.00
N LEU A 130 -12.15 20.25 4.75
CA LEU A 130 -11.94 21.28 3.71
C LEU A 130 -12.68 22.59 4.02
N GLY A 131 -13.80 22.52 4.76
CA GLY A 131 -14.61 23.68 5.14
C GLY A 131 -15.53 24.16 4.02
N GLN A 132 -16.22 25.27 4.29
CA GLN A 132 -17.22 25.81 3.35
C GLN A 132 -16.61 26.79 2.33
N ALA A 133 -15.57 27.52 2.71
CA ALA A 133 -14.89 28.46 1.83
C ALA A 133 -14.20 27.72 0.66
N PRO A 134 -14.33 28.19 -0.59
CA PRO A 134 -13.66 27.58 -1.73
C PRO A 134 -12.15 27.46 -1.52
N ARG A 135 -11.59 26.28 -1.77
CA ARG A 135 -10.16 25.97 -1.69
C ARG A 135 -9.69 25.22 -2.92
N ARG A 136 -8.41 25.27 -3.18
CA ARG A 136 -7.73 24.43 -4.16
C ARG A 136 -7.09 23.24 -3.42
N ALA A 137 -7.71 22.08 -3.48
CA ALA A 137 -7.30 20.90 -2.74
C ALA A 137 -6.52 19.92 -3.62
N PHE A 138 -5.35 19.49 -3.18
CA PHE A 138 -4.61 18.40 -3.81
C PHE A 138 -4.99 17.07 -3.18
N LEU A 139 -5.65 16.20 -3.95
CA LEU A 139 -6.07 14.87 -3.52
C LEU A 139 -5.03 13.82 -3.94
N ALA A 140 -4.21 13.36 -2.99
CA ALA A 140 -3.27 12.26 -3.18
C ALA A 140 -3.89 10.95 -2.66
N LEU A 141 -5.02 10.56 -3.28
CA LEU A 141 -5.89 9.45 -2.88
C LEU A 141 -6.06 8.43 -4.00
N GLY A 142 -6.55 7.24 -3.66
CA GLY A 142 -6.96 6.26 -4.66
C GLY A 142 -8.32 6.62 -5.29
N ARG A 143 -8.57 6.14 -6.52
CA ARG A 143 -9.81 6.43 -7.27
C ARG A 143 -11.09 6.14 -6.49
N LYS A 144 -11.10 5.08 -5.67
CA LYS A 144 -12.27 4.66 -4.88
C LYS A 144 -12.61 5.63 -3.73
N GLU A 145 -11.67 6.45 -3.32
CA GLU A 145 -11.84 7.41 -2.24
C GLU A 145 -12.28 8.81 -2.73
N LEU A 146 -12.44 9.02 -4.04
CA LEU A 146 -12.73 10.34 -4.60
C LEU A 146 -14.22 10.71 -4.54
N GLN A 147 -15.10 9.74 -4.67
CA GLN A 147 -16.54 9.98 -4.81
C GLN A 147 -17.14 10.85 -3.69
N PRO A 148 -16.78 10.70 -2.39
CA PRO A 148 -17.33 11.58 -1.34
C PRO A 148 -17.04 13.07 -1.53
N PHE A 149 -15.98 13.45 -2.29
CA PHE A 149 -15.66 14.85 -2.56
C PHE A 149 -16.67 15.54 -3.49
N THR A 150 -17.57 14.81 -4.13
CA THR A 150 -18.71 15.38 -4.86
C THR A 150 -19.68 16.15 -3.96
N ALA A 151 -19.67 15.89 -2.65
CA ALA A 151 -20.46 16.62 -1.67
C ALA A 151 -19.92 18.03 -1.34
N ALA A 152 -18.73 18.39 -1.86
CA ALA A 152 -18.12 19.69 -1.67
C ALA A 152 -17.70 20.32 -3.01
N PRO A 153 -18.67 20.61 -3.91
CA PRO A 153 -18.40 21.05 -5.29
C PRO A 153 -17.82 22.45 -5.40
N GLN A 154 -17.82 23.24 -4.30
CA GLN A 154 -17.26 24.60 -4.24
C GLN A 154 -15.73 24.63 -4.35
N HIS A 155 -15.05 23.50 -4.12
CA HIS A 155 -13.60 23.43 -4.17
C HIS A 155 -13.09 23.14 -5.60
N VAL A 156 -11.84 23.49 -5.84
CA VAL A 156 -11.09 23.09 -7.04
C VAL A 156 -10.20 21.90 -6.66
N TYR A 157 -10.33 20.78 -7.35
CA TYR A 157 -9.58 19.57 -7.04
C TYR A 157 -8.47 19.30 -8.05
N LEU A 158 -7.25 19.16 -7.56
CA LEU A 158 -6.15 18.54 -8.29
C LEU A 158 -6.01 17.11 -7.79
N ILE A 159 -6.25 16.12 -8.63
CA ILE A 159 -6.24 14.70 -8.28
C ILE A 159 -5.04 14.04 -8.89
N ARG A 160 -4.22 13.35 -8.09
CA ARG A 160 -3.13 12.52 -8.60
C ARG A 160 -3.40 11.05 -8.28
N SER A 161 -3.48 10.24 -9.32
CA SER A 161 -3.68 8.80 -9.23
C SER A 161 -2.74 8.05 -10.18
N VAL A 162 -2.53 6.75 -9.95
CA VAL A 162 -1.65 5.92 -10.79
C VAL A 162 -2.25 5.75 -12.19
N ASP A 163 -3.53 5.47 -12.25
CA ASP A 163 -4.29 5.37 -13.50
C ASP A 163 -5.22 6.57 -13.64
N PRO A 164 -5.66 6.92 -14.86
CA PRO A 164 -6.65 7.96 -15.08
C PRO A 164 -7.89 7.77 -14.22
N VAL A 165 -8.47 8.88 -13.76
CA VAL A 165 -9.77 8.88 -13.07
C VAL A 165 -10.87 8.85 -14.12
N ASP A 166 -11.47 7.67 -14.27
CA ASP A 166 -12.55 7.42 -15.22
C ASP A 166 -13.66 6.63 -14.52
N PRO A 167 -14.93 7.16 -14.53
CA PRO A 167 -15.30 8.50 -14.97
C PRO A 167 -14.65 9.62 -14.13
N PRO A 168 -14.52 10.84 -14.70
CA PRO A 168 -14.02 12.00 -13.94
C PRO A 168 -14.86 12.27 -12.69
N LEU A 169 -14.24 12.87 -11.67
CA LEU A 169 -14.96 13.31 -10.48
C LEU A 169 -16.07 14.31 -10.88
N ALA A 170 -17.31 14.04 -10.50
CA ALA A 170 -18.48 14.82 -10.90
C ALA A 170 -18.59 16.13 -10.07
N VAL A 171 -17.65 17.05 -10.31
CA VAL A 171 -17.62 18.41 -9.74
C VAL A 171 -17.27 19.42 -10.82
N PRO A 172 -17.60 20.72 -10.66
CA PRO A 172 -17.35 21.74 -11.68
C PRO A 172 -15.87 21.91 -12.04
N HIS A 173 -14.99 21.74 -11.07
CA HIS A 173 -13.56 22.04 -11.21
C HIS A 173 -12.69 20.89 -10.66
N ALA A 174 -12.30 19.96 -11.52
CA ALA A 174 -11.35 18.89 -11.22
C ALA A 174 -10.31 18.75 -12.34
N ILE A 175 -9.06 18.62 -11.96
CA ILE A 175 -7.94 18.31 -12.84
C ILE A 175 -7.36 16.98 -12.36
N SER A 176 -7.27 15.98 -13.24
CA SER A 176 -6.69 14.68 -12.94
C SER A 176 -5.32 14.54 -13.60
N ILE A 177 -4.33 14.08 -12.83
CA ILE A 177 -2.99 13.77 -13.27
C ILE A 177 -2.76 12.28 -13.04
N ALA A 178 -2.48 11.54 -14.12
CA ALA A 178 -2.04 10.15 -14.03
C ALA A 178 -0.51 10.15 -13.86
N ALA A 179 -0.04 9.74 -12.69
CA ALA A 179 1.39 9.68 -12.39
C ALA A 179 1.68 8.59 -11.36
N ARG A 180 2.86 7.98 -11.49
CA ARG A 180 3.34 6.93 -10.60
C ARG A 180 4.61 7.40 -9.90
N GLY A 181 4.67 7.19 -8.57
CA GLY A 181 5.87 7.49 -7.79
C GLY A 181 7.07 6.60 -8.17
N PRO A 182 8.24 6.84 -7.55
CA PRO A 182 8.42 7.78 -6.45
C PRO A 182 8.30 9.26 -6.86
N PHE A 183 7.94 10.12 -5.91
CA PHE A 183 7.83 11.58 -6.13
C PHE A 183 8.78 12.29 -5.17
N SER A 184 9.63 13.15 -5.71
CA SER A 184 10.50 13.99 -4.90
C SER A 184 9.74 15.19 -4.29
N GLU A 185 10.26 15.74 -3.20
CA GLU A 185 9.73 16.96 -2.60
C GLU A 185 9.76 18.15 -3.57
N ALA A 186 10.82 18.27 -4.37
CA ALA A 186 10.97 19.35 -5.34
C ALA A 186 9.88 19.32 -6.42
N GLU A 187 9.59 18.11 -6.96
CA GLU A 187 8.53 17.93 -7.95
C GLU A 187 7.15 18.22 -7.34
N ASP A 188 6.88 17.70 -6.15
CA ASP A 188 5.62 17.95 -5.46
C ASP A 188 5.46 19.44 -5.11
N ARG A 189 6.51 20.11 -4.65
CA ARG A 189 6.49 21.56 -4.39
C ARG A 189 6.20 22.37 -5.65
N ALA A 190 6.82 22.02 -6.77
CA ALA A 190 6.58 22.68 -8.05
C ALA A 190 5.12 22.47 -8.51
N LEU A 191 4.59 21.26 -8.34
CA LEU A 191 3.19 20.92 -8.65
C LEU A 191 2.21 21.74 -7.80
N LEU A 192 2.39 21.74 -6.47
CA LEU A 192 1.53 22.47 -5.55
C LEU A 192 1.52 23.99 -5.83
N LYS A 193 2.69 24.58 -6.11
CA LYS A 193 2.81 25.99 -6.51
C LYS A 193 2.10 26.28 -7.83
N ARG A 194 2.36 25.46 -8.87
CA ARG A 194 1.77 25.63 -10.22
C ARG A 194 0.25 25.68 -10.15
N HIS A 195 -0.34 24.79 -9.36
CA HIS A 195 -1.79 24.68 -9.21
C HIS A 195 -2.36 25.54 -8.10
N ARG A 196 -1.53 26.37 -7.41
CA ARG A 196 -1.93 27.26 -6.31
C ARG A 196 -2.73 26.51 -5.25
N ILE A 197 -2.20 25.38 -4.79
CA ILE A 197 -2.88 24.52 -3.80
C ILE A 197 -2.89 25.20 -2.44
N ASP A 198 -4.04 25.13 -1.75
CA ASP A 198 -4.27 25.68 -0.42
C ASP A 198 -4.23 24.61 0.66
N VAL A 199 -4.48 23.35 0.28
CA VAL A 199 -4.56 22.21 1.22
C VAL A 199 -4.24 20.90 0.50
N VAL A 200 -3.54 20.02 1.20
CA VAL A 200 -3.25 18.65 0.74
C VAL A 200 -4.13 17.67 1.48
N VAL A 201 -4.74 16.72 0.78
CA VAL A 201 -5.44 15.57 1.38
C VAL A 201 -4.67 14.31 1.06
N ALA A 202 -4.20 13.63 2.08
CA ALA A 202 -3.34 12.46 1.91
C ALA A 202 -3.63 11.37 2.94
N LYS A 203 -3.30 10.13 2.58
CA LYS A 203 -3.22 8.99 3.50
C LYS A 203 -1.88 8.98 4.20
N ASN A 204 -1.83 8.61 5.47
CA ASN A 204 -0.58 8.31 6.17
C ASN A 204 0.00 6.97 5.67
N SER A 205 0.51 6.99 4.44
CA SER A 205 1.00 5.77 3.79
C SER A 205 2.31 5.25 4.37
N GLY A 206 3.09 6.10 5.01
CA GLY A 206 4.45 5.75 5.43
C GLY A 206 5.42 5.56 4.27
N GLY A 207 6.68 5.29 4.60
CA GLY A 207 7.76 5.09 3.63
C GLY A 207 8.15 6.37 2.88
N THR A 208 9.15 6.25 2.01
CA THR A 208 9.77 7.40 1.33
C THR A 208 9.16 7.72 -0.04
N ALA A 209 8.63 6.71 -0.75
CA ALA A 209 8.22 6.82 -2.16
C ALA A 209 7.19 7.92 -2.45
N THR A 210 6.38 8.29 -1.47
CA THR A 210 5.32 9.31 -1.62
C THR A 210 5.34 10.36 -0.52
N TYR A 211 6.45 10.49 0.21
CA TYR A 211 6.61 11.50 1.28
C TYR A 211 6.76 12.91 0.73
N GLY A 212 7.24 13.07 -0.50
CA GLY A 212 7.52 14.36 -1.13
C GLY A 212 6.41 15.40 -0.96
N LYS A 213 5.13 15.00 -1.08
CA LYS A 213 3.99 15.89 -0.88
C LYS A 213 3.86 16.44 0.56
N ILE A 214 4.34 15.69 1.56
CA ILE A 214 4.30 16.11 2.97
C ILE A 214 5.42 17.14 3.20
N GLY A 215 6.64 16.85 2.75
CA GLY A 215 7.76 17.82 2.78
C GLY A 215 7.44 19.10 2.01
N ALA A 216 6.86 18.96 0.81
CA ALA A 216 6.44 20.10 0.00
C ALA A 216 5.36 20.94 0.68
N ALA A 217 4.36 20.31 1.31
CA ALA A 217 3.33 21.02 2.08
C ALA A 217 3.94 21.79 3.26
N ARG A 218 4.87 21.17 4.02
CA ARG A 218 5.60 21.81 5.11
C ARG A 218 6.37 23.04 4.62
N THR A 219 7.17 22.88 3.56
CA THR A 219 7.95 23.98 2.96
C THR A 219 7.07 25.14 2.48
N LEU A 220 5.85 24.85 2.04
CA LEU A 220 4.88 25.83 1.57
C LEU A 220 3.92 26.31 2.67
N GLN A 221 4.07 25.82 3.89
CA GLN A 221 3.19 26.11 5.04
C GLN A 221 1.71 25.77 4.77
N LEU A 222 1.46 24.73 3.95
CA LEU A 222 0.12 24.27 3.63
C LEU A 222 -0.37 23.25 4.66
N PRO A 223 -1.64 23.34 5.07
CA PRO A 223 -2.24 22.31 5.91
C PRO A 223 -2.37 20.99 5.13
N VAL A 224 -2.17 19.88 5.84
CA VAL A 224 -2.38 18.54 5.34
C VAL A 224 -3.53 17.89 6.11
N ILE A 225 -4.62 17.57 5.42
CA ILE A 225 -5.67 16.72 5.96
C ILE A 225 -5.16 15.28 5.80
N MET A 226 -4.78 14.70 6.94
CA MET A 226 -4.12 13.40 7.00
C MET A 226 -5.09 12.32 7.42
N LEU A 227 -5.43 11.43 6.50
CA LEU A 227 -6.26 10.27 6.81
C LEU A 227 -5.45 9.27 7.65
N ALA A 228 -5.95 8.92 8.82
CA ALA A 228 -5.36 7.94 9.71
C ALA A 228 -5.41 6.53 9.09
N ARG A 229 -4.49 5.67 9.50
CA ARG A 229 -4.50 4.26 9.06
C ARG A 229 -5.68 3.53 9.67
N PRO A 230 -6.34 2.65 8.91
CA PRO A 230 -7.34 1.76 9.48
C PRO A 230 -6.69 0.77 10.44
N ALA A 231 -7.49 0.23 11.36
CA ALA A 231 -7.07 -0.90 12.18
C ALA A 231 -6.75 -2.10 11.29
N LEU A 232 -5.63 -2.75 11.57
CA LEU A 232 -5.17 -3.96 10.89
C LEU A 232 -5.20 -5.14 11.86
N PRO A 233 -5.31 -6.39 11.37
CA PRO A 233 -5.26 -7.56 12.24
C PRO A 233 -3.94 -7.63 13.00
N GLU A 234 -4.01 -8.09 14.25
CA GLU A 234 -2.82 -8.38 15.06
C GLU A 234 -2.20 -9.69 14.59
N VAL A 235 -1.10 -9.58 13.86
CA VAL A 235 -0.30 -10.70 13.37
C VAL A 235 1.18 -10.36 13.54
N ALA A 236 2.06 -11.36 13.49
CA ALA A 236 3.50 -11.12 13.47
C ALA A 236 3.83 -10.13 12.34
N SER A 237 4.56 -9.08 12.67
CA SER A 237 4.87 -8.03 11.71
C SER A 237 6.27 -7.48 11.89
N VAL A 238 6.85 -7.04 10.77
CA VAL A 238 8.16 -6.39 10.68
C VAL A 238 8.05 -5.13 9.84
N GLU A 239 9.04 -4.25 9.92
CA GLU A 239 9.01 -2.94 9.27
C GLU A 239 9.83 -2.88 7.98
N THR A 240 10.81 -3.78 7.82
CA THR A 240 11.80 -3.77 6.73
C THR A 240 11.80 -5.07 5.92
N VAL A 241 12.31 -4.98 4.70
CA VAL A 241 12.47 -6.15 3.82
C VAL A 241 13.51 -7.11 4.39
N GLU A 242 14.57 -6.59 5.00
CA GLU A 242 15.65 -7.36 5.61
C GLU A 242 15.14 -8.23 6.76
N GLU A 243 14.23 -7.71 7.57
CA GLU A 243 13.60 -8.49 8.65
C GLU A 243 12.70 -9.60 8.10
N VAL A 244 12.03 -9.38 6.95
CA VAL A 244 11.28 -10.45 6.26
C VAL A 244 12.21 -11.56 5.81
N LEU A 245 13.38 -11.22 5.24
CA LEU A 245 14.37 -12.20 4.81
C LEU A 245 14.88 -13.03 5.98
N ALA A 246 15.24 -12.37 7.10
CA ALA A 246 15.67 -13.06 8.31
C ALA A 246 14.60 -14.01 8.87
N TRP A 247 13.33 -13.57 8.87
CA TRP A 247 12.21 -14.41 9.29
C TRP A 247 12.02 -15.62 8.38
N LEU A 248 12.11 -15.45 7.05
CA LEU A 248 12.01 -16.55 6.09
C LEU A 248 13.13 -17.58 6.30
N ASP A 249 14.37 -17.15 6.50
CA ASP A 249 15.49 -18.04 6.74
C ASP A 249 15.28 -18.88 8.02
N HIS A 250 14.77 -18.29 9.08
CA HIS A 250 14.42 -19.01 10.32
C HIS A 250 13.24 -19.97 10.14
N ALA A 251 12.19 -19.55 9.43
CA ALA A 251 11.01 -20.38 9.18
C ALA A 251 11.35 -21.62 8.32
N ILE A 252 12.26 -21.45 7.35
CA ILE A 252 12.76 -22.52 6.49
C ILE A 252 13.64 -23.49 7.31
N ALA A 253 14.59 -22.99 8.09
CA ALA A 253 15.45 -23.80 8.94
C ALA A 253 14.66 -24.64 9.95
N SER A 254 13.66 -24.06 10.60
CA SER A 254 12.82 -24.73 11.59
C SER A 254 11.91 -25.82 10.99
N SER A 255 11.58 -25.74 9.69
CA SER A 255 10.81 -26.78 9.01
C SER A 255 11.66 -27.96 8.60
N VAL A 256 12.96 -27.77 8.36
CA VAL A 256 13.92 -28.84 8.09
C VAL A 256 14.20 -29.65 9.36
N ALA A 257 14.31 -28.98 10.52
CA ALA A 257 14.55 -29.63 11.81
C ALA A 257 13.37 -30.49 12.33
N ARG A 258 12.14 -30.22 11.86
CA ARG A 258 10.93 -30.97 12.23
C ARG A 258 10.60 -32.13 11.29
N GLY A 259 11.37 -32.33 10.24
CA GLY A 259 11.21 -33.40 9.24
C GLY A 259 12.10 -34.62 9.44
N VAL A 260 12.65 -34.81 10.66
CA VAL A 260 13.40 -36.03 11.07
C VAL A 260 12.51 -36.89 11.94
#